data_23f0ec61e97ad71762d9a89235baf9ac
#
_entry.id   23f0ec61e97ad71762d9a89235baf9ac
#
_cell.length_a   1.000
_cell.length_b   1.000
_cell.length_c   1.000
_cell.angle_alpha   90.00
_cell.angle_beta   90.00
_cell.angle_gamma   90.00
#
_symmetry.space_group_name_H-M   'P 1'
#
loop_
_entity.id
_entity.type
_entity.pdbx_description
1 polymer ?
#
loop_
_entity_poly.entity_id
_entity_poly.type
_entity_poly.pdbx_seq_one_letter_code
_entity_poly.pdbx_strand_id
1 'polypeptide(L)'
;MTLAEMKAHVMFQTNNDAEDVDDYLPSLLSYINDGYDRLVKVWTKSHMEQTDYPWLAEDTDIPNLPEWLHIYICDWATWLIYRNGNPQKQNRGMAYRYAFEEALAKISDEGGAGGIDPNTGVNIQYKKFRNIPV
;
A
#
# COMPACT_ATOMS: atom_id res chain seq x y z
N MET A 1 7.23 8.71 4.67
CA MET A 1 6.24 9.19 5.65
C MET A 1 6.38 8.42 6.96
N THR A 2 6.34 9.14 8.07
CA THR A 2 6.27 8.51 9.38
C THR A 2 4.84 8.04 9.66
N LEU A 3 4.68 7.20 10.67
CA LEU A 3 3.34 6.78 11.10
C LEU A 3 2.46 7.98 11.44
N ALA A 4 3.02 8.97 12.16
CA ALA A 4 2.26 10.18 12.50
C ALA A 4 1.78 10.91 11.24
N GLU A 5 2.64 11.02 10.23
CA GLU A 5 2.27 11.66 8.97
C GLU A 5 1.19 10.89 8.23
N MET A 6 1.28 9.56 8.25
CA MET A 6 0.26 8.73 7.60
C MET A 6 -1.09 8.85 8.30
N LYS A 7 -1.09 8.85 9.64
CA LYS A 7 -2.33 9.08 10.40
C LYS A 7 -2.97 10.42 10.04
N ALA A 8 -2.15 11.47 10.00
CA ALA A 8 -2.64 12.80 9.64
C ALA A 8 -3.19 12.83 8.22
N HIS A 9 -2.54 12.14 7.29
CA HIS A 9 -2.98 12.10 5.91
C HIS A 9 -4.34 11.38 5.77
N VAL A 10 -4.51 10.26 6.47
CA VAL A 10 -5.79 9.55 6.47
C VAL A 10 -6.90 10.42 7.04
N MET A 11 -6.60 11.12 8.14
CA MET A 11 -7.58 12.04 8.73
C MET A 11 -7.94 13.16 7.77
N PHE A 12 -6.98 13.67 7.01
CA PHE A 12 -7.24 14.66 5.98
C PHE A 12 -8.12 14.11 4.87
N GLN A 13 -7.85 12.89 4.41
CA GLN A 13 -8.65 12.26 3.35
C GLN A 13 -10.10 12.04 3.78
N THR A 14 -10.34 11.83 5.07
CA THR A 14 -11.68 11.59 5.60
C THR A 14 -12.30 12.84 6.23
N ASN A 15 -11.71 14.01 6.01
CA ASN A 15 -12.09 15.24 6.67
C ASN A 15 -13.56 15.63 6.47
N ASN A 16 -14.14 15.30 5.31
CA ASN A 16 -15.53 15.62 5.01
C ASN A 16 -16.53 14.76 5.81
N ASP A 17 -16.05 13.73 6.48
CA ASP A 17 -16.85 12.85 7.31
C ASP A 17 -16.37 12.90 8.76
N ALA A 18 -16.15 14.13 9.25
CA ALA A 18 -15.54 14.37 10.56
C ALA A 18 -16.28 13.70 11.72
N GLU A 19 -17.58 13.49 11.59
CA GLU A 19 -18.36 12.82 12.61
C GLU A 19 -17.96 11.37 12.82
N ASP A 20 -17.23 10.78 11.86
CA ASP A 20 -16.79 9.39 11.95
C ASP A 20 -15.42 9.25 12.58
N VAL A 21 -14.72 10.35 12.86
CA VAL A 21 -13.33 10.30 13.37
C VAL A 21 -13.23 9.47 14.63
N ASP A 22 -14.12 9.71 15.59
CA ASP A 22 -14.09 8.97 16.86
C ASP A 22 -14.35 7.48 16.66
N ASP A 23 -15.11 7.14 15.63
CA ASP A 23 -15.44 5.73 15.36
C ASP A 23 -14.24 4.96 14.83
N TYR A 24 -13.38 5.58 14.02
CA TYR A 24 -12.30 4.83 13.39
C TYR A 24 -10.93 5.02 14.04
N LEU A 25 -10.73 6.06 14.87
CA LEU A 25 -9.43 6.32 15.49
C LEU A 25 -8.84 5.11 16.20
N PRO A 26 -9.63 4.34 16.98
CA PRO A 26 -9.05 3.17 17.66
C PRO A 26 -8.52 2.10 16.70
N SER A 27 -9.03 2.07 15.47
CA SER A 27 -8.64 1.06 14.48
C SER A 27 -7.62 1.58 13.47
N LEU A 28 -7.28 2.85 13.52
CA LEU A 28 -6.47 3.48 12.48
C LEU A 28 -5.09 2.83 12.35
N LEU A 29 -4.42 2.57 13.45
CA LEU A 29 -3.11 1.91 13.42
C LEU A 29 -3.20 0.53 12.77
N SER A 30 -4.24 -0.22 13.12
CA SER A 30 -4.45 -1.54 12.54
C SER A 30 -4.70 -1.45 11.03
N TYR A 31 -5.48 -0.48 10.59
CA TYR A 31 -5.76 -0.29 9.17
C TYR A 31 -4.49 0.08 8.39
N ILE A 32 -3.66 0.94 8.97
CA ILE A 32 -2.39 1.34 8.34
C ILE A 32 -1.47 0.11 8.23
N ASN A 33 -1.35 -0.67 9.30
CA ASN A 33 -0.51 -1.87 9.27
C ASN A 33 -1.07 -2.92 8.30
N ASP A 34 -2.39 -3.01 8.14
CA ASP A 34 -2.97 -3.92 7.17
C ASP A 34 -2.55 -3.56 5.74
N GLY A 35 -2.60 -2.28 5.41
CA GLY A 35 -2.14 -1.81 4.10
C GLY A 35 -0.65 -2.05 3.89
N TYR A 36 0.13 -1.76 4.91
CA TYR A 36 1.57 -2.01 4.87
C TYR A 36 1.86 -3.49 4.61
N ASP A 37 1.22 -4.37 5.35
CA ASP A 37 1.40 -5.81 5.20
C ASP A 37 1.05 -6.30 3.78
N ARG A 38 -0.04 -5.79 3.23
CA ARG A 38 -0.45 -6.17 1.86
C ARG A 38 0.57 -5.76 0.82
N LEU A 39 1.12 -4.55 0.96
CA LEU A 39 2.17 -4.08 0.05
C LEU A 39 3.44 -4.89 0.20
N VAL A 40 3.83 -5.20 1.44
CA VAL A 40 5.02 -6.00 1.72
C VAL A 40 4.93 -7.37 1.08
N LYS A 41 3.78 -8.02 1.14
CA LYS A 41 3.60 -9.34 0.57
C LYS A 41 3.81 -9.35 -0.93
N VAL A 42 3.29 -8.35 -1.63
CA VAL A 42 3.48 -8.22 -3.07
C VAL A 42 4.91 -7.80 -3.40
N TRP A 43 5.46 -6.88 -2.62
CA TRP A 43 6.83 -6.41 -2.82
C TRP A 43 7.85 -7.54 -2.68
N THR A 44 7.77 -8.31 -1.59
CA THR A 44 8.72 -9.39 -1.35
C THR A 44 8.61 -10.48 -2.40
N LYS A 45 7.40 -10.79 -2.83
CA LYS A 45 7.19 -11.79 -3.87
C LYS A 45 7.75 -11.33 -5.20
N SER A 46 7.51 -10.05 -5.56
CA SER A 46 7.95 -9.52 -6.85
C SER A 46 9.44 -9.30 -6.92
N HIS A 47 10.07 -8.92 -5.82
CA HIS A 47 11.49 -8.62 -5.78
C HIS A 47 12.33 -9.75 -5.19
N MET A 48 11.67 -10.82 -4.75
CA MET A 48 12.33 -11.99 -4.17
C MET A 48 13.24 -11.62 -3.00
N GLU A 49 12.78 -10.68 -2.19
CA GLU A 49 13.52 -10.20 -1.03
C GLU A 49 13.09 -10.93 0.24
N GLN A 50 14.01 -10.99 1.17
CA GLN A 50 13.74 -11.52 2.51
C GLN A 50 14.18 -10.51 3.55
N THR A 51 13.64 -9.31 3.46
CA THR A 51 13.94 -8.23 4.38
C THR A 51 12.93 -8.23 5.51
N ASP A 52 13.35 -7.76 6.67
CA ASP A 52 12.47 -7.65 7.81
C ASP A 52 11.57 -6.42 7.66
N TYR A 53 10.29 -6.59 7.90
CA TYR A 53 9.28 -5.53 7.78
C TYR A 53 8.50 -5.43 9.09
N PRO A 54 9.10 -4.85 10.13
CA PRO A 54 8.42 -4.75 11.42
C PRO A 54 7.18 -3.86 11.34
N TRP A 55 6.13 -4.23 12.07
CA TRP A 55 4.92 -3.43 12.12
C TRP A 55 5.20 -2.05 12.70
N LEU A 56 4.43 -1.09 12.24
CA LEU A 56 4.52 0.28 12.74
C LEU A 56 3.83 0.36 14.10
N ALA A 57 4.47 1.00 15.05
CA ALA A 57 3.96 1.14 16.40
C ALA A 57 4.09 2.57 16.92
N GLU A 58 5.27 3.17 16.75
CA GLU A 58 5.55 4.50 17.24
C GLU A 58 5.34 5.55 16.15
N ASP A 59 5.00 6.76 16.58
CA ASP A 59 4.74 7.85 15.61
C ASP A 59 5.91 8.16 14.71
N THR A 60 7.12 7.84 15.13
CA THR A 60 8.34 8.06 14.34
C THR A 60 8.68 6.90 13.40
N ASP A 61 7.97 5.78 13.50
CA ASP A 61 8.22 4.62 12.64
C ASP A 61 7.92 4.95 11.18
N ILE A 62 8.76 4.40 10.30
CA ILE A 62 8.64 4.61 8.85
C ILE A 62 8.54 3.24 8.20
N PRO A 63 7.57 3.03 7.28
CA PRO A 63 7.47 1.74 6.58
C PRO A 63 8.76 1.45 5.81
N ASN A 64 9.21 0.20 5.91
CA ASN A 64 10.43 -0.23 5.22
C ASN A 64 10.12 -0.58 3.76
N LEU A 65 9.58 0.38 3.03
CA LEU A 65 9.25 0.29 1.60
C LEU A 65 9.65 1.60 0.95
N PRO A 66 9.81 1.63 -0.38
CA PRO A 66 10.11 2.87 -1.06
C PRO A 66 9.08 3.96 -0.74
N GLU A 67 9.55 5.19 -0.67
CA GLU A 67 8.73 6.33 -0.28
C GLU A 67 7.45 6.45 -1.11
N TRP A 68 7.53 6.16 -2.41
CA TRP A 68 6.37 6.32 -3.30
C TRP A 68 5.22 5.39 -2.96
N LEU A 69 5.47 4.34 -2.17
CA LEU A 69 4.42 3.41 -1.73
C LEU A 69 3.71 3.86 -0.46
N HIS A 70 4.28 4.79 0.30
CA HIS A 70 3.72 5.15 1.59
C HIS A 70 2.32 5.77 1.48
N ILE A 71 2.09 6.56 0.44
CA ILE A 71 0.79 7.19 0.24
C ILE A 71 -0.31 6.14 0.01
N TYR A 72 0.03 5.04 -0.63
CA TYR A 72 -0.94 3.97 -0.90
C TYR A 72 -1.33 3.20 0.35
N ILE A 73 -0.46 3.15 1.36
CA ILE A 73 -0.84 2.61 2.67
C ILE A 73 -1.98 3.45 3.24
N CYS A 74 -1.87 4.77 3.11
CA CYS A 74 -2.91 5.67 3.57
C CYS A 74 -4.22 5.47 2.79
N ASP A 75 -4.12 5.27 1.48
CA ASP A 75 -5.30 5.03 0.64
C ASP A 75 -6.04 3.78 1.09
N TRP A 76 -5.31 2.71 1.40
CA TRP A 76 -5.94 1.48 1.88
C TRP A 76 -6.63 1.69 3.22
N ALA A 77 -5.98 2.37 4.16
CA ALA A 77 -6.58 2.67 5.45
C ALA A 77 -7.86 3.50 5.29
N THR A 78 -7.83 4.49 4.39
CA THR A 78 -8.99 5.33 4.10
C THR A 78 -10.12 4.48 3.52
N TRP A 79 -9.81 3.57 2.60
CA TRP A 79 -10.81 2.63 2.06
C TRP A 79 -11.45 1.80 3.18
N LEU A 80 -10.65 1.26 4.10
CA LEU A 80 -11.19 0.46 5.19
C LEU A 80 -12.14 1.26 6.08
N ILE A 81 -11.86 2.54 6.29
CA ILE A 81 -12.74 3.43 7.04
C ILE A 81 -14.07 3.59 6.30
N TYR A 82 -14.02 3.94 5.02
CA TYR A 82 -15.22 4.17 4.23
C TYR A 82 -16.02 2.88 3.99
N ARG A 83 -15.35 1.75 3.90
CA ARG A 83 -16.01 0.46 3.69
C ARG A 83 -17.03 0.13 4.79
N ASN A 84 -16.77 0.62 6.00
CA ASN A 84 -17.63 0.36 7.14
C ASN A 84 -18.85 1.31 7.21
N GLY A 85 -18.97 2.24 6.28
CA GLY A 85 -20.04 3.20 6.26
C GLY A 85 -21.21 2.77 5.39
N ASN A 86 -22.12 3.72 5.12
CA ASN A 86 -23.27 3.50 4.26
C ASN A 86 -22.84 3.40 2.78
N PRO A 87 -23.76 3.05 1.85
CA PRO A 87 -23.40 2.90 0.43
C PRO A 87 -22.74 4.15 -0.19
N GLN A 88 -23.13 5.36 0.21
CA GLN A 88 -22.51 6.57 -0.29
C GLN A 88 -21.05 6.66 0.14
N LYS A 89 -20.75 6.32 1.38
CA LYS A 89 -19.39 6.32 1.89
C LYS A 89 -18.57 5.21 1.24
N GLN A 90 -19.16 4.04 1.04
CA GLN A 90 -18.48 2.95 0.34
C GLN A 90 -18.10 3.37 -1.08
N ASN A 91 -19.00 4.04 -1.80
CA ASN A 91 -18.69 4.54 -3.14
C ASN A 91 -17.56 5.58 -3.10
N ARG A 92 -17.57 6.45 -2.09
CA ARG A 92 -16.53 7.45 -1.93
C ARG A 92 -15.17 6.82 -1.69
N GLY A 93 -15.15 5.71 -0.96
CA GLY A 93 -13.93 4.98 -0.67
C GLY A 93 -13.34 4.19 -1.83
N MET A 94 -14.16 3.89 -2.84
CA MET A 94 -13.70 3.04 -3.95
C MET A 94 -12.50 3.62 -4.70
N ALA A 95 -12.41 4.95 -4.82
CA ALA A 95 -11.27 5.57 -5.48
C ALA A 95 -9.96 5.24 -4.76
N TYR A 96 -9.99 5.21 -3.43
CA TYR A 96 -8.81 4.86 -2.64
C TYR A 96 -8.44 3.40 -2.79
N ARG A 97 -9.44 2.53 -2.85
CA ARG A 97 -9.21 1.12 -3.09
C ARG A 97 -8.57 0.88 -4.46
N TYR A 98 -9.10 1.54 -5.50
CA TYR A 98 -8.54 1.40 -6.84
C TYR A 98 -7.11 1.92 -6.91
N ALA A 99 -6.81 3.02 -6.23
CA ALA A 99 -5.44 3.55 -6.19
C ALA A 99 -4.49 2.52 -5.56
N PHE A 100 -4.93 1.88 -4.49
CA PHE A 100 -4.13 0.85 -3.83
C PHE A 100 -3.90 -0.35 -4.77
N GLU A 101 -4.95 -0.79 -5.45
CA GLU A 101 -4.84 -1.93 -6.38
C GLU A 101 -3.91 -1.61 -7.54
N GLU A 102 -3.91 -0.36 -8.02
CA GLU A 102 -2.96 0.07 -9.03
C GLU A 102 -1.52 0.02 -8.52
N ALA A 103 -1.31 0.37 -7.25
CA ALA A 103 0.02 0.28 -6.65
C ALA A 103 0.51 -1.16 -6.61
N LEU A 104 -0.36 -2.11 -6.26
CA LEU A 104 0.00 -3.52 -6.28
C LEU A 104 0.41 -3.97 -7.68
N ALA A 105 -0.32 -3.52 -8.70
CA ALA A 105 0.01 -3.85 -10.08
C ALA A 105 1.36 -3.27 -10.50
N LYS A 106 1.65 -2.03 -10.09
CA LYS A 106 2.94 -1.41 -10.38
C LYS A 106 4.10 -2.18 -9.76
N ILE A 107 3.93 -2.63 -8.52
CA ILE A 107 4.97 -3.43 -7.87
C ILE A 107 5.21 -4.72 -8.65
N SER A 108 4.14 -5.38 -9.05
CA SER A 108 4.25 -6.63 -9.81
C SER A 108 4.95 -6.40 -11.15
N ASP A 109 4.61 -5.33 -11.85
CA ASP A 109 5.21 -5.02 -13.14
C ASP A 109 6.70 -4.72 -13.01
N GLU A 110 7.09 -3.94 -12.00
CA GLU A 110 8.49 -3.55 -11.81
C GLU A 110 9.37 -4.69 -11.38
N GLY A 111 8.87 -5.52 -10.47
CA GLY A 111 9.68 -6.58 -9.90
C GLY A 111 9.52 -7.90 -10.61
N GLY A 112 8.24 -8.27 -10.82
CA GLY A 112 7.95 -9.58 -11.35
C GLY A 112 8.09 -9.69 -12.83
N ALA A 113 7.57 -8.70 -13.51
CA ALA A 113 7.70 -8.75 -14.94
C ALA A 113 9.09 -8.75 -15.29
N GLY A 114 9.66 -8.89 -14.31
CA GLY A 114 10.72 -8.98 -14.55
C GLY A 114 11.46 -8.00 -14.24
N GLY A 115 11.33 -7.49 -13.66
CA GLY A 115 12.34 -6.61 -13.52
C GLY A 115 13.23 -6.65 -14.71
N ILE A 116 13.94 -5.65 -14.93
CA ILE A 116 14.88 -5.61 -16.03
C ILE A 116 16.11 -6.45 -15.68
N ASP A 117 16.51 -7.33 -16.57
CA ASP A 117 17.76 -8.04 -16.42
C ASP A 117 18.89 -7.03 -16.52
N PRO A 118 19.68 -6.81 -15.48
CA PRO A 118 20.75 -5.82 -15.52
C PRO A 118 21.85 -6.14 -16.53
N ASN A 119 21.96 -7.38 -16.95
CA ASN A 119 23.01 -7.78 -17.89
C ASN A 119 22.65 -7.52 -19.34
N THR A 120 21.39 -7.64 -19.67
CA THR A 120 20.93 -7.51 -21.05
C THR A 120 20.03 -6.29 -21.28
N GLY A 121 19.53 -5.69 -20.21
CA GLY A 121 18.59 -4.61 -20.32
C GLY A 121 17.20 -5.08 -20.70
N VAL A 122 16.95 -6.36 -20.68
CA VAL A 122 15.67 -6.96 -21.05
C VAL A 122 14.92 -7.39 -19.82
N ASN A 123 13.61 -7.41 -19.87
CA ASN A 123 12.83 -7.90 -18.76
C ASN A 123 13.11 -9.35 -18.49
N ILE A 124 13.42 -9.62 -17.26
CA ILE A 124 13.73 -10.94 -16.84
C ILE A 124 12.50 -11.73 -16.67
N GLN A 125 11.67 -11.17 -16.49
CA GLN A 125 10.58 -11.80 -16.15
C GLN A 125 9.93 -12.50 -16.99
N TYR A 126 9.99 -12.28 -17.24
CA TYR A 126 9.77 -12.55 -17.83
C TYR A 126 10.09 -13.50 -17.88
N LYS A 127 10.29 -13.73 -17.68
CA LYS A 127 10.79 -14.40 -17.62
C LYS A 127 10.39 -15.05 -16.90
N LYS A 128 9.88 -15.09 -16.68
CA LYS A 128 9.73 -15.51 -16.11
C LYS A 128 9.04 -15.92 -16.47
N PHE A 129 9.06 -15.56 -17.05
CA PHE A 129 9.29 -15.14 -17.65
C PHE A 129 9.15 -15.50 -18.31
N ARG A 130 8.62 -15.59 -18.69
CA ARG A 130 9.07 -15.38 -19.47
C ARG A 130 9.55 -15.81 -19.80
N ASN A 131 9.65 -15.77 -19.88
CA ASN A 131 10.54 -15.55 -20.36
C ASN A 131 10.99 -15.72 -20.72
N ILE A 132 10.81 -15.54 -20.82
CA ILE A 132 11.66 -15.31 -21.15
C ILE A 132 12.17 -15.55 -21.24
N PRO A 133 12.44 -15.71 -21.49
CA PRO A 133 13.20 -15.85 -21.41
C PRO A 133 13.55 -15.82 -21.31
N VAL A 134 13.26 -15.68 -21.24
CA VAL A 134 13.86 -15.43 -21.12
C VAL A 134 13.88 -15.49 -21.01
#